data_24007b87255f1d1308af94b344b11cdd
#
_entry.id   24007b87255f1d1308af94b344b11cdd
#
_cell.length_a   1.000
_cell.length_b   1.000
_cell.length_c   1.000
_cell.angle_alpha   90.00
_cell.angle_beta   90.00
_cell.angle_gamma   90.00
#
_symmetry.space_group_name_H-M   'P 1'
#
loop_
_entity.id
_entity.type
_entity.pdbx_description
1 polymer ?
#
loop_
_entity_poly.entity_id
_entity_poly.type
_entity_poly.pdbx_seq_one_letter_code
_entity_poly.pdbx_strand_id
1 'polypeptide(L)'
;MAKKIPMQPENFELETNTVWAFPDRGKWATHDAKYRGNWSPYIPRNIILRYSSESDTVLDQFVGGGTTAVEAKLTGRNFIGIDINPAAVELTKNKLNFEYDTKADISVSVGDARKLDIPDGSIDLICTHPPYADIINYSDGIEGDLSLLSIKPFLAEM
;
A
#
# COMPACT_ATOMS: atom_id res chain seq x y z
N MET A 1 -11.45 -27.09 -12.97
CA MET A 1 -10.43 -26.11 -13.38
C MET A 1 -10.46 -24.94 -12.41
N ALA A 2 -9.33 -24.58 -11.78
CA ALA A 2 -9.28 -23.38 -10.94
C ALA A 2 -9.54 -22.14 -11.80
N LYS A 3 -10.46 -21.27 -11.36
CA LYS A 3 -10.78 -20.03 -12.08
C LYS A 3 -9.52 -19.13 -12.03
N LYS A 4 -8.99 -18.75 -13.20
CA LYS A 4 -7.82 -17.85 -13.28
C LYS A 4 -8.22 -16.50 -12.67
N ILE A 5 -7.47 -16.04 -11.67
CA ILE A 5 -7.71 -14.72 -11.06
C ILE A 5 -7.36 -13.64 -12.09
N PRO A 6 -8.26 -12.69 -12.38
CA PRO A 6 -7.96 -11.60 -13.31
C PRO A 6 -6.86 -10.70 -12.73
N MET A 7 -6.04 -10.09 -13.58
CA MET A 7 -4.99 -9.15 -13.17
C MET A 7 -5.52 -7.74 -12.92
N GLN A 8 -6.68 -7.42 -13.48
CA GLN A 8 -7.36 -6.14 -13.36
C GLN A 8 -8.78 -6.35 -12.84
N PRO A 9 -9.38 -5.37 -12.15
CA PRO A 9 -10.78 -5.45 -11.76
C PRO A 9 -11.71 -5.46 -12.98
N GLU A 10 -12.74 -6.29 -12.94
CA GLU A 10 -13.82 -6.26 -13.93
C GLU A 10 -14.73 -5.06 -13.66
N ASN A 11 -15.10 -4.32 -14.71
CA ASN A 11 -16.04 -3.18 -14.63
C ASN A 11 -15.62 -2.09 -13.60
N PHE A 12 -14.33 -1.76 -13.55
CA PHE A 12 -13.86 -0.69 -12.68
C PHE A 12 -14.31 0.67 -13.23
N GLU A 13 -14.95 1.44 -12.37
CA GLU A 13 -15.27 2.85 -12.60
C GLU A 13 -14.53 3.72 -11.58
N LEU A 14 -13.94 4.82 -12.04
CA LEU A 14 -13.26 5.76 -11.17
C LEU A 14 -14.28 6.55 -10.35
N GLU A 15 -14.13 6.52 -9.04
CA GLU A 15 -14.99 7.29 -8.14
C GLU A 15 -14.78 8.79 -8.33
N THR A 16 -15.84 9.53 -8.62
CA THR A 16 -15.78 10.97 -8.90
C THR A 16 -16.31 11.85 -7.77
N ASN A 17 -16.91 11.24 -6.75
CA ASN A 17 -17.46 11.92 -5.56
C ASN A 17 -16.53 11.76 -4.35
N THR A 18 -16.96 12.24 -3.18
CA THR A 18 -16.20 12.19 -1.92
C THR A 18 -16.65 11.06 -0.99
N VAL A 19 -17.69 10.32 -1.34
CA VAL A 19 -18.19 9.18 -0.58
C VAL A 19 -18.07 7.95 -1.45
N TRP A 20 -17.21 7.02 -1.04
CA TRP A 20 -16.93 5.78 -1.77
C TRP A 20 -17.53 4.59 -1.04
N ALA A 21 -18.23 3.75 -1.77
CA ALA A 21 -18.82 2.52 -1.24
C ALA A 21 -18.51 1.36 -2.18
N PHE A 22 -17.77 0.38 -1.70
CA PHE A 22 -17.41 -0.81 -2.45
C PHE A 22 -18.14 -2.02 -1.87
N PRO A 23 -19.10 -2.62 -2.61
CA PRO A 23 -19.87 -3.78 -2.13
C PRO A 23 -18.98 -5.00 -1.91
N ASP A 24 -17.92 -5.11 -2.72
CA ASP A 24 -16.90 -6.16 -2.64
C ASP A 24 -15.54 -5.58 -2.31
N ARG A 25 -14.70 -6.36 -1.60
CA ARG A 25 -13.33 -5.95 -1.30
C ARG A 25 -12.43 -5.81 -2.52
N GLY A 26 -12.75 -6.52 -3.61
CA GLY A 26 -11.87 -6.68 -4.76
C GLY A 26 -11.00 -7.94 -4.66
N LYS A 27 -10.91 -8.68 -5.78
CA LYS A 27 -10.24 -10.00 -5.86
C LYS A 27 -9.53 -10.15 -7.20
N TRP A 28 -8.59 -9.25 -7.50
CA TRP A 28 -7.74 -9.36 -8.69
C TRP A 28 -6.28 -9.42 -8.31
N ALA A 29 -5.43 -9.81 -9.24
CA ALA A 29 -4.01 -10.02 -9.04
C ALA A 29 -3.73 -10.86 -7.78
N THR A 30 -2.92 -10.33 -6.86
CA THR A 30 -2.52 -11.00 -5.62
C THR A 30 -3.22 -10.44 -4.38
N HIS A 31 -4.28 -9.63 -4.57
CA HIS A 31 -5.02 -9.07 -3.44
C HIS A 31 -5.74 -10.13 -2.63
N ASP A 32 -5.58 -10.06 -1.32
CA ASP A 32 -6.31 -10.86 -0.34
C ASP A 32 -6.61 -10.04 0.93
N ALA A 33 -7.41 -10.60 1.84
CA ALA A 33 -7.78 -9.97 3.10
C ALA A 33 -6.98 -10.49 4.30
N LYS A 34 -5.88 -11.22 4.09
CA LYS A 34 -5.17 -11.95 5.15
C LYS A 34 -4.38 -11.03 6.08
N TYR A 35 -3.80 -9.95 5.53
CA TYR A 35 -3.09 -8.98 6.36
C TYR A 35 -4.10 -8.12 7.13
N ARG A 36 -4.01 -8.17 8.46
CA ARG A 36 -4.93 -7.44 9.34
C ARG A 36 -4.80 -5.93 9.11
N GLY A 37 -5.92 -5.25 9.02
CA GLY A 37 -5.94 -3.79 8.84
C GLY A 37 -5.67 -3.29 7.42
N ASN A 38 -5.40 -4.16 6.42
CA ASN A 38 -5.23 -3.67 5.08
C ASN A 38 -6.57 -3.18 4.47
N TRP A 39 -6.51 -2.13 3.68
CA TRP A 39 -7.67 -1.55 3.02
C TRP A 39 -8.10 -2.29 1.74
N SER A 40 -9.26 -1.95 1.20
CA SER A 40 -9.71 -2.46 -0.09
C SER A 40 -8.82 -1.95 -1.22
N PRO A 41 -8.41 -2.77 -2.20
CA PRO A 41 -7.60 -2.31 -3.33
C PRO A 41 -8.29 -1.27 -4.21
N TYR A 42 -9.60 -1.15 -4.15
CA TYR A 42 -10.32 -0.05 -4.81
C TYR A 42 -9.89 1.32 -4.32
N ILE A 43 -9.51 1.44 -3.03
CA ILE A 43 -9.10 2.73 -2.44
C ILE A 43 -7.79 3.24 -3.04
N PRO A 44 -6.65 2.55 -2.91
CA PRO A 44 -5.41 3.03 -3.50
C PRO A 44 -5.49 3.11 -5.03
N ARG A 45 -6.25 2.23 -5.71
CA ARG A 45 -6.46 2.32 -7.14
C ARG A 45 -7.12 3.64 -7.55
N ASN A 46 -8.21 4.04 -6.89
CA ASN A 46 -8.86 5.31 -7.15
C ASN A 46 -7.96 6.52 -6.88
N ILE A 47 -7.21 6.49 -5.77
CA ILE A 47 -6.28 7.56 -5.41
C ILE A 47 -5.18 7.69 -6.47
N ILE A 48 -4.52 6.58 -6.80
CA ILE A 48 -3.42 6.54 -7.77
C ILE A 48 -3.88 7.03 -9.14
N LEU A 49 -4.99 6.50 -9.68
CA LEU A 49 -5.49 6.87 -11.00
C LEU A 49 -5.97 8.32 -11.06
N ARG A 50 -6.43 8.88 -9.95
CA ARG A 50 -6.99 10.23 -9.88
C ARG A 50 -5.92 11.31 -9.68
N TYR A 51 -4.86 11.00 -8.95
CA TYR A 51 -3.90 12.00 -8.49
C TYR A 51 -2.47 11.77 -8.98
N SER A 52 -2.26 10.81 -9.86
CA SER A 52 -0.97 10.59 -10.51
C SER A 52 -1.12 10.14 -11.96
N SER A 53 -0.04 10.24 -12.72
CA SER A 53 0.12 9.78 -14.10
C SER A 53 1.00 8.52 -14.17
N GLU A 54 1.02 7.81 -15.30
CA GLU A 54 2.00 6.74 -15.53
C GLU A 54 3.43 7.26 -15.35
N SER A 55 4.28 6.45 -14.74
CA SER A 55 5.67 6.72 -14.38
C SER A 55 5.87 7.70 -13.22
N ASP A 56 4.82 8.34 -12.68
CA ASP A 56 4.92 9.07 -11.42
C ASP A 56 5.32 8.14 -10.28
N THR A 57 6.00 8.67 -9.27
CA THR A 57 6.46 7.92 -8.10
C THR A 57 5.48 8.02 -6.95
N VAL A 58 4.92 6.89 -6.56
CA VAL A 58 4.01 6.74 -5.41
C VAL A 58 4.78 6.24 -4.20
N LEU A 59 4.62 6.89 -3.06
CA LEU A 59 5.16 6.47 -1.77
C LEU A 59 4.07 5.90 -0.86
N ASP A 60 4.37 4.77 -0.21
CA ASP A 60 3.63 4.25 0.93
C ASP A 60 4.61 3.86 2.04
N GLN A 61 4.72 4.71 3.06
CA GLN A 61 5.64 4.52 4.19
C GLN A 61 5.09 3.60 5.29
N PHE A 62 3.91 3.02 5.09
CA PHE A 62 3.31 1.99 5.93
C PHE A 62 2.74 0.88 5.04
N VAL A 63 3.58 0.29 4.20
CA VAL A 63 3.16 -0.57 3.08
C VAL A 63 2.41 -1.83 3.51
N GLY A 64 2.63 -2.31 4.72
CA GLY A 64 1.91 -3.41 5.34
C GLY A 64 1.77 -4.64 4.44
N GLY A 65 0.54 -5.01 4.13
CA GLY A 65 0.22 -6.12 3.24
C GLY A 65 0.37 -5.86 1.74
N GLY A 66 0.90 -4.71 1.32
CA GLY A 66 1.27 -4.41 -0.07
C GLY A 66 0.12 -4.06 -1.01
N THR A 67 -1.03 -3.66 -0.50
CA THR A 67 -2.18 -3.34 -1.36
C THR A 67 -1.87 -2.18 -2.31
N THR A 68 -1.27 -1.08 -1.79
CA THR A 68 -0.85 0.07 -2.60
C THR A 68 0.22 -0.31 -3.62
N ALA A 69 1.20 -1.12 -3.22
CA ALA A 69 2.30 -1.58 -4.08
C ALA A 69 1.80 -2.37 -5.30
N VAL A 70 0.85 -3.28 -5.07
CA VAL A 70 0.23 -4.06 -6.16
C VAL A 70 -0.52 -3.13 -7.12
N GLU A 71 -1.27 -2.16 -6.62
CA GLU A 71 -2.00 -1.21 -7.46
C GLU A 71 -1.05 -0.27 -8.22
N ALA A 72 0.03 0.22 -7.63
CA ALA A 72 1.04 1.00 -8.33
C ALA A 72 1.63 0.23 -9.52
N LYS A 73 2.02 -1.05 -9.31
CA LYS A 73 2.50 -1.94 -10.37
C LYS A 73 1.48 -2.14 -11.49
N LEU A 74 0.21 -2.39 -11.14
CA LEU A 74 -0.87 -2.65 -12.10
C LEU A 74 -1.29 -1.42 -12.90
N THR A 75 -0.99 -0.23 -12.40
CA THR A 75 -1.35 1.05 -13.02
C THR A 75 -0.14 1.79 -13.64
N GLY A 76 1.04 1.16 -13.66
CA GLY A 76 2.24 1.70 -14.31
C GLY A 76 2.91 2.86 -13.57
N ARG A 77 2.74 2.95 -12.25
CA ARG A 77 3.42 3.94 -11.40
C ARG A 77 4.67 3.35 -10.79
N ASN A 78 5.75 4.11 -10.73
CA ASN A 78 6.89 3.79 -9.89
C ASN A 78 6.43 3.79 -8.42
N PHE A 79 7.06 2.96 -7.59
CA PHE A 79 6.61 2.79 -6.22
C PHE A 79 7.77 2.62 -5.24
N ILE A 80 7.69 3.34 -4.13
CA ILE A 80 8.55 3.16 -2.96
C ILE A 80 7.67 2.75 -1.79
N GLY A 81 7.85 1.52 -1.31
CA GLY A 81 7.18 0.99 -0.13
C GLY A 81 8.13 0.83 1.04
N ILE A 82 7.73 1.29 2.21
CA ILE A 82 8.50 1.19 3.44
C ILE A 82 7.61 0.61 4.54
N ASP A 83 8.16 -0.25 5.35
CA ASP A 83 7.53 -0.72 6.59
C ASP A 83 8.60 -1.01 7.62
N ILE A 84 8.31 -0.73 8.88
CA ILE A 84 9.22 -1.03 9.98
C ILE A 84 9.29 -2.54 10.27
N ASN A 85 8.23 -3.28 9.88
CA ASN A 85 8.14 -4.71 10.10
C ASN A 85 8.70 -5.50 8.91
N PRO A 86 9.84 -6.21 9.06
CA PRO A 86 10.43 -7.01 7.99
C PRO A 86 9.47 -8.08 7.42
N ALA A 87 8.56 -8.62 8.24
CA ALA A 87 7.58 -9.60 7.78
C ALA A 87 6.54 -8.99 6.84
N ALA A 88 6.14 -7.73 7.05
CA ALA A 88 5.27 -6.99 6.13
C ALA A 88 5.98 -6.72 4.78
N VAL A 89 7.24 -6.33 4.82
CA VAL A 89 8.08 -6.13 3.63
C VAL A 89 8.19 -7.43 2.81
N GLU A 90 8.49 -8.55 3.46
CA GLU A 90 8.59 -9.84 2.78
C GLU A 90 7.24 -10.28 2.19
N LEU A 91 6.15 -10.11 2.93
CA LEU A 91 4.79 -10.38 2.44
C LEU A 91 4.48 -9.55 1.19
N THR A 92 4.82 -8.26 1.21
CA THR A 92 4.61 -7.35 0.07
C THR A 92 5.43 -7.77 -1.14
N LYS A 93 6.72 -8.11 -0.96
CA LYS A 93 7.57 -8.65 -2.04
C LYS A 93 7.00 -9.93 -2.65
N ASN A 94 6.48 -10.83 -1.82
CA ASN A 94 5.82 -12.04 -2.28
C ASN A 94 4.55 -11.76 -3.10
N LYS A 95 3.75 -10.76 -2.69
CA LYS A 95 2.57 -10.33 -3.45
C LYS A 95 2.91 -9.65 -4.77
N LEU A 96 4.06 -9.02 -4.87
CA LEU A 96 4.56 -8.40 -6.10
C LEU A 96 5.18 -9.40 -7.08
N ASN A 97 5.40 -10.66 -6.66
CA ASN A 97 5.99 -11.71 -7.48
C ASN A 97 4.97 -12.28 -8.48
N PHE A 98 4.56 -11.46 -9.44
CA PHE A 98 3.77 -11.86 -10.60
C PHE A 98 4.27 -11.12 -11.85
N GLU A 99 4.16 -11.79 -13.00
CA GLU A 99 4.48 -11.17 -14.28
C GLU A 99 3.37 -10.20 -14.70
N TYR A 100 3.76 -9.00 -15.07
CA TYR A 100 2.88 -7.97 -15.60
C TYR A 100 3.66 -7.05 -16.53
N ASP A 101 3.11 -6.76 -17.70
CA ASP A 101 3.75 -5.87 -18.66
C ASP A 101 3.66 -4.42 -18.17
N THR A 102 4.72 -3.98 -17.51
CA THR A 102 4.87 -2.63 -16.97
C THR A 102 6.33 -2.21 -16.96
N LYS A 103 6.57 -0.91 -17.12
CA LYS A 103 7.89 -0.28 -16.98
C LYS A 103 8.10 0.31 -15.59
N ALA A 104 7.13 0.17 -14.70
CA ALA A 104 7.18 0.71 -13.35
C ALA A 104 8.34 0.10 -12.55
N ASP A 105 9.14 0.94 -11.93
CA ASP A 105 10.16 0.55 -10.95
C ASP A 105 9.50 0.43 -9.57
N ILE A 106 9.61 -0.75 -8.96
CA ILE A 106 8.94 -1.05 -7.69
C ILE A 106 9.99 -1.44 -6.65
N SER A 107 10.14 -0.64 -5.63
CA SER A 107 11.02 -0.92 -4.50
C SER A 107 10.25 -1.06 -3.19
N VAL A 108 10.65 -2.03 -2.37
CA VAL A 108 10.09 -2.24 -1.03
C VAL A 108 11.20 -2.59 -0.06
N SER A 109 11.31 -1.84 1.03
CA SER A 109 12.37 -1.98 2.01
C SER A 109 11.91 -1.84 3.45
N VAL A 110 12.70 -2.36 4.38
CA VAL A 110 12.51 -2.09 5.81
C VAL A 110 13.00 -0.69 6.12
N GLY A 111 12.20 0.08 6.87
CA GLY A 111 12.56 1.43 7.28
C GLY A 111 11.54 2.03 8.24
N ASP A 112 11.94 3.12 8.89
CA ASP A 112 11.10 3.88 9.81
C ASP A 112 10.47 5.06 9.06
N ALA A 113 9.14 5.13 9.03
CA ALA A 113 8.37 6.19 8.37
C ALA A 113 8.72 7.61 8.87
N ARG A 114 9.32 7.73 10.05
CA ARG A 114 9.77 9.01 10.65
C ARG A 114 11.12 9.48 10.14
N LYS A 115 11.87 8.61 9.45
CA LYS A 115 13.25 8.86 8.98
C LYS A 115 13.42 8.29 7.57
N LEU A 116 12.80 8.94 6.62
CA LEU A 116 12.86 8.53 5.23
C LEU A 116 14.14 9.05 4.57
N ASP A 117 14.92 8.15 3.98
CA ASP A 117 16.06 8.49 3.14
C ASP A 117 15.59 8.56 1.67
N ILE A 118 14.83 9.60 1.38
CA ILE A 118 14.23 9.86 0.06
C ILE A 118 14.59 11.29 -0.35
N PRO A 119 15.11 11.52 -1.56
CA PRO A 119 15.45 12.86 -2.01
C PRO A 119 14.24 13.80 -2.04
N ASP A 120 14.44 15.05 -1.68
CA ASP A 120 13.41 16.08 -1.75
C ASP A 120 12.88 16.23 -3.18
N GLY A 121 11.57 16.33 -3.33
CA GLY A 121 10.91 16.54 -4.62
C GLY A 121 10.88 15.32 -5.54
N SER A 122 11.21 14.12 -5.05
CA SER A 122 11.22 12.88 -5.85
C SER A 122 9.93 12.07 -5.79
N ILE A 123 8.95 12.48 -5.01
CA ILE A 123 7.66 11.82 -4.82
C ILE A 123 6.54 12.67 -5.40
N ASP A 124 5.73 12.08 -6.27
CA ASP A 124 4.58 12.74 -6.90
C ASP A 124 3.30 12.53 -6.10
N LEU A 125 3.15 11.36 -5.44
CA LEU A 125 1.98 11.02 -4.65
C LEU A 125 2.36 10.21 -3.41
N ILE A 126 1.82 10.60 -2.25
CA ILE A 126 1.83 9.76 -1.05
C ILE A 126 0.45 9.12 -0.92
N CYS A 127 0.40 7.79 -0.98
CA CYS A 127 -0.82 7.01 -0.85
C CYS A 127 -0.60 5.94 0.22
N THR A 128 -0.95 6.25 1.45
CA THR A 128 -0.60 5.46 2.63
C THR A 128 -1.76 5.25 3.59
N HIS A 129 -1.68 4.16 4.35
CA HIS A 129 -2.67 3.79 5.37
C HIS A 129 -1.95 3.52 6.69
N PRO A 130 -1.71 4.55 7.52
CA PRO A 130 -0.95 4.43 8.75
C PRO A 130 -1.65 3.55 9.80
N PRO A 131 -0.92 3.04 10.80
CA PRO A 131 -1.51 2.29 11.92
C PRO A 131 -2.47 3.16 12.75
N TYR A 132 -3.30 2.50 13.55
CA TYR A 132 -4.33 3.14 14.38
C TYR A 132 -3.91 3.20 15.86
N ALA A 133 -2.71 3.68 16.15
CA ALA A 133 -2.13 3.62 17.50
C ALA A 133 -2.21 2.18 18.06
N ASP A 134 -2.48 2.00 19.34
CA ASP A 134 -2.55 0.72 20.03
C ASP A 134 -3.86 -0.09 19.81
N ILE A 135 -4.65 0.25 18.79
CA ILE A 135 -5.86 -0.52 18.44
C ILE A 135 -5.52 -1.84 17.75
N ILE A 136 -4.50 -1.84 16.87
CA ILE A 136 -4.00 -3.02 16.16
C ILE A 136 -2.49 -3.03 16.26
N ASN A 137 -1.92 -4.00 16.97
CA ASN A 137 -0.48 -4.21 16.98
C ASN A 137 -0.05 -4.94 15.71
N TYR A 138 0.88 -4.35 14.97
CA TYR A 138 1.41 -4.91 13.72
C TYR A 138 2.73 -5.65 13.90
N SER A 139 3.35 -5.56 15.08
CA SER A 139 4.54 -6.32 15.43
C SER A 139 4.53 -6.79 16.89
N ASP A 140 5.44 -7.71 17.21
CA ASP A 140 5.66 -8.22 18.57
C ASP A 140 6.79 -7.45 19.27
N GLY A 141 6.71 -6.11 19.26
CA GLY A 141 7.66 -5.25 20.00
C GLY A 141 8.85 -4.75 19.17
N ILE A 142 8.68 -4.52 17.87
CA ILE A 142 9.72 -3.86 17.06
C ILE A 142 9.89 -2.43 17.57
N GLU A 143 11.14 -2.06 17.88
CA GLU A 143 11.48 -0.70 18.29
C GLU A 143 11.10 0.30 17.18
N GLY A 144 10.34 1.34 17.54
CA GLY A 144 9.86 2.34 16.60
C GLY A 144 8.51 2.02 15.93
N ASP A 145 7.92 0.85 16.18
CA ASP A 145 6.57 0.54 15.68
C ASP A 145 5.53 1.43 16.33
N LEU A 146 4.95 2.32 15.52
CA LEU A 146 3.94 3.29 15.98
C LEU A 146 2.64 2.61 16.43
N SER A 147 2.36 1.39 15.98
CA SER A 147 1.19 0.62 16.41
C SER A 147 1.25 0.14 17.86
N LEU A 148 2.39 0.29 18.52
CA LEU A 148 2.57 -0.03 19.93
C LEU A 148 2.37 1.19 20.85
N LEU A 149 2.19 2.37 20.27
CA LEU A 149 2.07 3.62 21.01
C LEU A 149 0.62 3.92 21.37
N SER A 150 0.37 4.34 22.61
CA SER A 150 -0.91 4.93 22.97
C SER A 150 -1.16 6.24 22.20
N ILE A 151 -2.41 6.67 22.12
CA ILE A 151 -2.85 7.74 21.20
C ILE A 151 -2.04 9.04 21.30
N LYS A 152 -1.62 9.49 22.51
CA LYS A 152 -0.89 10.76 22.66
C LYS A 152 0.53 10.69 22.06
N PRO A 153 1.41 9.73 22.42
CA PRO A 153 2.71 9.60 21.76
C PRO A 153 2.58 9.25 20.28
N PHE A 154 1.58 8.47 19.87
CA PHE A 154 1.32 8.20 18.46
C PHE A 154 1.11 9.50 17.66
N LEU A 155 0.25 10.40 18.14
CA LEU A 155 0.00 11.68 17.48
C LEU A 155 1.19 12.63 17.45
N ALA A 156 2.15 12.46 18.36
CA ALA A 156 3.36 13.26 18.39
C ALA A 156 4.43 12.76 17.39
N GLU A 157 4.38 11.48 17.04
CA GLU A 157 5.32 10.82 16.12
C GLU A 157 4.83 10.84 14.65
N MET A 158 3.51 10.95 14.43
CA MET A 158 2.87 11.08 13.11
C MET A 158 2.93 12.51 12.57
#